data_a8cc973400556cdba92d0b1fb9e3854f
#
_entry.id   a8cc973400556cdba92d0b1fb9e3854f
#
_cell.length_a   1.000
_cell.length_b   1.000
_cell.length_c   1.000
_cell.angle_alpha   90.00
_cell.angle_beta   90.00
_cell.angle_gamma   90.00
#
_symmetry.space_group_name_H-M   'P 1'
#
loop_
_entity.id
_entity.type
_entity.pdbx_description
1 polymer ?
#
loop_
_entity_poly.entity_id
_entity_poly.type
_entity_poly.pdbx_seq_one_letter_code
_entity_poly.pdbx_strand_id
1 'polypeptide(L)'
;MNFDFAQVSVPFRMRPGLVRLEPGALHLTPLHPGSTLHAEKLAIHRQGATRQVLAGFDPTDALAAIREQALKAGVDMPLADTLPLELQVEEDLVVLDTATGRIPWMCVSVPSRWAPEEKIGLSLASIHSPVADGEALAAALPHLLRVLSNGTHWERYVWTLSPSPRYDQHPQRQPLQAWPDTADATALAKQCHFRAERQTFIPLFDTQGQPRSQVVFTIRVMVEPLASALRTPADAQRLHDAISSMSEAVLDYKNLTPARAHLLAWLQERAGGPPDSHPNPV
;
A
#
# COMPACT_ATOMS: atom_id res chain seq x y z
N MET A 1 8.53 -3.84 10.66
CA MET A 1 7.31 -4.19 9.87
C MET A 1 6.87 -5.61 10.21
N ASN A 2 5.56 -5.88 10.24
CA ASN A 2 5.04 -7.24 10.42
C ASN A 2 4.27 -7.66 9.16
N PHE A 3 5.03 -7.93 8.08
CA PHE A 3 4.46 -8.44 6.83
C PHE A 3 4.58 -9.96 6.81
N ASP A 4 3.48 -10.64 6.53
CA ASP A 4 3.46 -12.09 6.35
C ASP A 4 3.82 -12.43 4.90
N PHE A 5 4.98 -13.06 4.69
CA PHE A 5 5.42 -13.49 3.35
C PHE A 5 4.53 -14.57 2.72
N ALA A 6 3.60 -15.19 3.47
CA ALA A 6 2.56 -16.04 2.88
C ALA A 6 1.66 -15.25 1.89
N GLN A 7 1.58 -13.92 2.03
CA GLN A 7 0.89 -13.03 1.09
C GLN A 7 1.62 -12.86 -0.27
N VAL A 8 2.88 -13.27 -0.35
CA VAL A 8 3.64 -13.28 -1.60
C VAL A 8 3.21 -14.50 -2.42
N SER A 9 2.48 -14.29 -3.51
CA SER A 9 2.05 -15.38 -4.39
C SER A 9 3.19 -15.94 -5.23
N VAL A 10 3.25 -17.28 -5.33
CA VAL A 10 4.17 -17.99 -6.21
C VAL A 10 3.34 -18.99 -7.06
N PRO A 11 3.42 -18.92 -8.38
CA PRO A 11 4.06 -17.88 -9.18
C PRO A 11 3.41 -16.50 -8.96
N PHE A 12 4.19 -15.43 -9.20
CA PHE A 12 3.69 -14.06 -9.08
C PHE A 12 2.51 -13.81 -10.03
N ARG A 13 1.49 -13.13 -9.54
CA ARG A 13 0.31 -12.75 -10.32
C ARG A 13 -0.15 -11.34 -9.92
N MET A 14 -0.42 -10.50 -10.90
CA MET A 14 -1.15 -9.24 -10.70
C MET A 14 -2.64 -9.55 -10.52
N ARG A 15 -3.09 -9.71 -9.27
CA ARG A 15 -4.50 -9.99 -8.94
C ARG A 15 -5.04 -8.97 -7.95
N PRO A 16 -6.38 -8.78 -7.91
CA PRO A 16 -7.01 -8.02 -6.82
C PRO A 16 -6.67 -8.59 -5.44
N GLY A 17 -6.60 -9.91 -5.29
CA GLY A 17 -6.12 -10.59 -4.08
C GLY A 17 -6.93 -10.26 -2.81
N LEU A 18 -8.22 -9.91 -2.96
CA LEU A 18 -9.09 -9.60 -1.84
C LEU A 18 -9.37 -10.83 -0.98
N VAL A 19 -9.20 -10.67 0.33
CA VAL A 19 -9.65 -11.61 1.35
C VAL A 19 -10.57 -10.88 2.32
N ARG A 20 -11.46 -11.60 3.00
CA ARG A 20 -12.27 -10.98 4.06
C ARG A 20 -11.35 -10.56 5.20
N LEU A 21 -11.58 -9.35 5.69
CA LEU A 21 -10.90 -8.90 6.89
C LEU A 21 -11.37 -9.76 8.08
N GLU A 22 -10.43 -10.27 8.85
CA GLU A 22 -10.72 -11.09 10.03
C GLU A 22 -11.57 -10.30 11.05
N PRO A 23 -12.53 -10.97 11.70
CA PRO A 23 -13.35 -10.33 12.74
C PRO A 23 -12.47 -9.72 13.85
N GLY A 24 -12.69 -8.44 14.13
CA GLY A 24 -11.92 -7.69 15.13
C GLY A 24 -10.60 -7.13 14.64
N ALA A 25 -10.15 -7.43 13.42
CA ALA A 25 -8.98 -6.78 12.85
C ALA A 25 -9.24 -5.30 12.57
N LEU A 26 -8.23 -4.47 12.85
CA LEU A 26 -8.33 -3.02 12.70
C LEU A 26 -8.04 -2.60 11.26
N HIS A 27 -8.80 -1.59 10.80
CA HIS A 27 -8.56 -0.95 9.51
C HIS A 27 -7.47 0.10 9.57
N LEU A 28 -7.34 0.77 10.72
CA LEU A 28 -6.46 1.91 10.93
C LEU A 28 -5.45 1.62 12.03
N THR A 29 -4.29 2.27 11.90
CA THR A 29 -3.16 2.15 12.81
C THR A 29 -2.81 3.55 13.33
N PRO A 30 -2.71 3.76 14.66
CA PRO A 30 -2.26 5.03 15.22
C PRO A 30 -0.90 5.44 14.65
N LEU A 31 -0.78 6.69 14.20
CA LEU A 31 0.49 7.23 13.74
C LEU A 31 1.32 7.67 14.96
N HIS A 32 2.48 7.04 15.16
CA HIS A 32 3.35 7.36 16.28
C HIS A 32 4.11 8.68 16.05
N PRO A 33 3.92 9.70 16.89
CA PRO A 33 4.70 10.92 16.84
C PRO A 33 6.21 10.63 16.90
N GLY A 34 6.99 11.30 16.05
CA GLY A 34 8.45 11.11 16.00
C GLY A 34 8.92 9.92 15.14
N SER A 35 8.02 9.08 14.63
CA SER A 35 8.40 8.06 13.64
C SER A 35 8.81 8.68 12.31
N THR A 36 9.58 7.94 11.49
CA THR A 36 9.96 8.38 10.14
C THR A 36 8.72 8.69 9.28
N LEU A 37 7.69 7.84 9.36
CA LEU A 37 6.43 8.07 8.63
C LEU A 37 5.76 9.37 9.10
N HIS A 38 5.70 9.61 10.42
CA HIS A 38 5.15 10.86 10.96
C HIS A 38 5.91 12.08 10.46
N ALA A 39 7.25 12.03 10.46
CA ALA A 39 8.07 13.15 9.97
C ALA A 39 7.82 13.42 8.47
N GLU A 40 7.72 12.38 7.64
CA GLU A 40 7.40 12.54 6.23
C GLU A 40 5.98 13.10 6.02
N LYS A 41 4.95 12.52 6.66
CA LYS A 41 3.57 13.03 6.59
C LYS A 41 3.45 14.48 7.04
N LEU A 42 4.12 14.86 8.12
CA LEU A 42 4.14 16.24 8.63
C LEU A 42 4.76 17.21 7.63
N ALA A 43 5.87 16.80 6.98
CA ALA A 43 6.52 17.64 5.96
C ALA A 43 5.61 17.87 4.75
N ILE A 44 4.85 16.85 4.33
CA ILE A 44 3.92 16.94 3.21
C ILE A 44 2.68 17.75 3.59
N HIS A 45 2.12 17.52 4.79
CA HIS A 45 0.99 18.29 5.30
C HIS A 45 1.27 19.80 5.30
N ARG A 46 2.48 20.22 5.69
CA ARG A 46 2.90 21.62 5.66
C ARG A 46 2.94 22.24 4.25
N GLN A 47 3.00 21.42 3.21
CA GLN A 47 2.92 21.86 1.81
C GLN A 47 1.47 22.03 1.32
N GLY A 48 0.46 21.64 2.13
CA GLY A 48 -0.95 21.88 1.85
C GLY A 48 -1.57 20.98 0.76
N ALA A 49 -0.90 19.88 0.34
CA ALA A 49 -1.28 19.11 -0.83
C ALA A 49 -1.81 17.69 -0.51
N THR A 50 -2.26 17.43 0.72
CA THR A 50 -2.64 16.06 1.12
C THR A 50 -4.07 15.68 0.76
N ARG A 51 -4.99 16.63 0.65
CA ARG A 51 -6.42 16.38 0.40
C ARG A 51 -6.83 16.81 -0.99
N GLN A 52 -7.55 15.93 -1.68
CA GLN A 52 -8.13 16.16 -2.98
C GLN A 52 -9.64 15.85 -2.91
N VAL A 53 -10.47 16.73 -3.46
CA VAL A 53 -11.92 16.54 -3.47
C VAL A 53 -12.49 16.96 -4.81
N LEU A 54 -13.37 16.12 -5.37
CA LEU A 54 -14.12 16.45 -6.59
C LEU A 54 -15.21 17.46 -6.25
N ALA A 55 -15.37 18.48 -7.08
CA ALA A 55 -16.37 19.51 -6.85
C ALA A 55 -17.78 18.90 -6.67
N GLY A 56 -18.46 19.32 -5.60
CA GLY A 56 -19.80 18.85 -5.25
C GLY A 56 -19.83 17.52 -4.48
N PHE A 57 -18.69 16.88 -4.19
CA PHE A 57 -18.67 15.70 -3.33
C PHE A 57 -18.67 16.08 -1.84
N ASP A 58 -19.55 15.46 -1.06
CA ASP A 58 -19.59 15.59 0.40
C ASP A 58 -18.94 14.36 1.05
N PRO A 59 -17.81 14.52 1.76
CA PRO A 59 -17.12 13.42 2.42
C PRO A 59 -17.66 13.08 3.82
N THR A 60 -18.74 13.72 4.30
CA THR A 60 -19.22 13.63 5.69
C THR A 60 -19.40 12.20 6.16
N ASP A 61 -20.09 11.35 5.39
CA ASP A 61 -20.32 9.95 5.75
C ASP A 61 -19.02 9.13 5.79
N ALA A 62 -18.12 9.37 4.83
CA ALA A 62 -16.82 8.70 4.80
C ALA A 62 -15.95 9.11 6.01
N LEU A 63 -15.95 10.39 6.36
CA LEU A 63 -15.24 10.88 7.55
C LEU A 63 -15.81 10.31 8.84
N ALA A 64 -17.13 10.14 8.92
CA ALA A 64 -17.78 9.49 10.07
C ALA A 64 -17.34 8.03 10.21
N ALA A 65 -17.32 7.26 9.11
CA ALA A 65 -16.85 5.88 9.12
C ALA A 65 -15.35 5.78 9.47
N ILE A 66 -14.52 6.69 8.98
CA ILE A 66 -13.10 6.74 9.32
C ILE A 66 -12.91 6.99 10.83
N ARG A 67 -13.66 7.95 11.42
CA ARG A 67 -13.60 8.23 12.86
C ARG A 67 -14.01 7.02 13.70
N GLU A 68 -15.07 6.32 13.31
CA GLU A 68 -15.49 5.09 14.00
C GLU A 68 -14.38 4.03 14.00
N GLN A 69 -13.72 3.83 12.87
CA GLN A 69 -12.60 2.86 12.79
C GLN A 69 -11.36 3.34 13.53
N ALA A 70 -11.08 4.64 13.55
CA ALA A 70 -10.00 5.22 14.31
C ALA A 70 -10.21 5.03 15.81
N LEU A 71 -11.44 5.25 16.31
CA LEU A 71 -11.78 5.01 17.70
C LEU A 71 -11.57 3.54 18.10
N LYS A 72 -11.94 2.58 17.23
CA LYS A 72 -11.64 1.15 17.44
C LYS A 72 -10.15 0.88 17.55
N ALA A 73 -9.33 1.65 16.85
CA ALA A 73 -7.86 1.57 16.88
C ALA A 73 -7.24 2.35 18.07
N GLY A 74 -8.05 2.92 18.96
CA GLY A 74 -7.59 3.72 20.08
C GLY A 74 -7.17 5.15 19.72
N VAL A 75 -7.59 5.65 18.54
CA VAL A 75 -7.37 7.02 18.10
C VAL A 75 -8.66 7.81 18.23
N ASP A 76 -8.70 8.73 19.19
CA ASP A 76 -9.82 9.67 19.33
C ASP A 76 -9.63 10.83 18.35
N MET A 77 -10.44 10.84 17.30
CA MET A 77 -10.46 11.92 16.31
C MET A 77 -11.57 12.92 16.67
N PRO A 78 -11.26 14.08 17.25
CA PRO A 78 -12.26 15.07 17.60
C PRO A 78 -12.97 15.58 16.34
N LEU A 79 -14.25 15.97 16.50
CA LEU A 79 -15.07 16.56 15.43
C LEU A 79 -14.48 17.90 14.92
N ALA A 80 -13.82 18.65 15.80
CA ALA A 80 -13.08 19.83 15.42
C ALA A 80 -11.72 19.41 14.83
N ASP A 81 -11.34 19.95 13.67
CA ASP A 81 -10.06 19.68 12.99
C ASP A 81 -8.85 20.26 13.77
N THR A 82 -8.71 19.88 15.04
CA THR A 82 -7.59 20.29 15.89
C THR A 82 -6.29 19.57 15.53
N LEU A 83 -6.38 18.39 14.93
CA LEU A 83 -5.25 17.65 14.38
C LEU A 83 -5.65 17.09 13.01
N PRO A 84 -4.86 17.35 11.95
CA PRO A 84 -5.16 16.84 10.62
C PRO A 84 -5.26 15.32 10.58
N LEU A 85 -6.24 14.80 9.85
CA LEU A 85 -6.54 13.37 9.72
C LEU A 85 -5.32 12.54 9.33
N GLU A 86 -4.53 13.04 8.39
CA GLU A 86 -3.31 12.41 7.88
C GLU A 86 -2.17 12.32 8.90
N LEU A 87 -2.28 13.04 10.02
CA LEU A 87 -1.30 13.02 11.13
C LEU A 87 -1.79 12.21 12.34
N GLN A 88 -2.93 11.53 12.22
CA GLN A 88 -3.48 10.72 13.30
C GLN A 88 -3.34 9.21 13.04
N VAL A 89 -3.34 8.80 11.75
CA VAL A 89 -3.23 7.40 11.35
C VAL A 89 -2.12 7.18 10.33
N GLU A 90 -1.59 5.96 10.29
CA GLU A 90 -0.55 5.59 9.33
C GLU A 90 -1.08 5.50 7.90
N GLU A 91 -2.36 5.18 7.74
CA GLU A 91 -3.00 4.96 6.45
C GLU A 91 -3.19 6.27 5.68
N ASP A 92 -3.03 6.20 4.38
CA ASP A 92 -3.63 7.10 3.42
C ASP A 92 -5.06 6.64 3.13
N LEU A 93 -5.96 7.58 2.79
CA LEU A 93 -7.38 7.35 2.74
C LEU A 93 -7.97 7.81 1.40
N VAL A 94 -8.81 6.97 0.80
CA VAL A 94 -9.45 7.23 -0.49
C VAL A 94 -10.91 6.83 -0.40
N VAL A 95 -11.82 7.64 -0.92
CA VAL A 95 -13.21 7.22 -1.14
C VAL A 95 -13.34 6.71 -2.56
N LEU A 96 -13.86 5.49 -2.71
CA LEU A 96 -14.23 4.90 -3.97
C LEU A 96 -15.75 4.85 -4.08
N ASP A 97 -16.30 5.49 -5.10
CA ASP A 97 -17.69 5.30 -5.51
C ASP A 97 -17.78 4.02 -6.35
N THR A 98 -18.42 2.99 -5.82
CA THR A 98 -18.52 1.68 -6.45
C THR A 98 -19.56 1.61 -7.56
N ALA A 99 -20.50 2.57 -7.62
CA ALA A 99 -21.47 2.67 -8.72
C ALA A 99 -20.80 3.17 -10.02
N THR A 100 -19.89 4.13 -9.90
CA THR A 100 -19.19 4.74 -11.04
C THR A 100 -17.76 4.25 -11.22
N GLY A 101 -17.19 3.60 -10.19
CA GLY A 101 -15.78 3.22 -10.13
C GLY A 101 -14.84 4.42 -9.98
N ARG A 102 -15.32 5.63 -9.65
CA ARG A 102 -14.53 6.85 -9.56
C ARG A 102 -14.05 7.13 -8.15
N ILE A 103 -12.99 7.96 -8.06
CA ILE A 103 -12.44 8.43 -6.80
C ILE A 103 -12.87 9.90 -6.58
N PRO A 104 -13.90 10.18 -5.77
CA PRO A 104 -14.37 11.55 -5.53
C PRO A 104 -13.61 12.28 -4.43
N TRP A 105 -12.90 11.57 -3.56
CA TRP A 105 -12.16 12.15 -2.44
C TRP A 105 -10.96 11.30 -2.05
N MET A 106 -9.89 11.95 -1.65
CA MET A 106 -8.73 11.28 -1.07
C MET A 106 -7.95 12.19 -0.12
N CYS A 107 -7.27 11.58 0.84
CA CYS A 107 -6.29 12.18 1.74
C CYS A 107 -5.04 11.30 1.71
N VAL A 108 -4.09 11.63 0.81
CA VAL A 108 -2.92 10.80 0.51
C VAL A 108 -1.65 11.61 0.71
N SER A 109 -0.80 11.11 1.59
CA SER A 109 0.49 11.72 1.93
C SER A 109 1.67 10.98 1.28
N VAL A 110 1.65 9.64 1.29
CA VAL A 110 2.83 8.83 0.95
C VAL A 110 2.58 7.84 -0.19
N PRO A 111 2.20 8.33 -1.39
CA PRO A 111 1.85 7.49 -2.51
C PRO A 111 3.05 6.67 -3.02
N SER A 112 2.77 5.49 -3.59
CA SER A 112 3.77 4.61 -4.20
C SER A 112 3.92 4.91 -5.70
N ARG A 113 4.66 5.98 -6.03
CA ARG A 113 5.02 6.38 -7.40
C ARG A 113 3.85 6.84 -8.28
N TRP A 114 2.86 7.48 -7.68
CA TRP A 114 1.76 8.12 -8.37
C TRP A 114 1.41 9.47 -7.72
N ALA A 115 0.73 10.34 -8.46
CA ALA A 115 0.34 11.67 -8.03
C ALA A 115 -1.16 11.69 -7.70
N PRO A 116 -1.57 11.95 -6.44
CA PRO A 116 -2.98 11.99 -6.04
C PRO A 116 -3.81 12.98 -6.84
N GLU A 117 -3.28 14.16 -7.11
CA GLU A 117 -3.92 15.22 -7.87
C GLU A 117 -4.26 14.84 -9.32
N GLU A 118 -3.56 13.86 -9.88
CA GLU A 118 -3.82 13.32 -11.22
C GLU A 118 -4.89 12.20 -11.21
N LYS A 119 -5.28 11.71 -10.04
CA LYS A 119 -6.17 10.55 -9.90
C LYS A 119 -7.57 10.91 -9.44
N ILE A 120 -7.75 12.09 -8.84
CA ILE A 120 -9.06 12.55 -8.38
C ILE A 120 -10.05 12.60 -9.54
N GLY A 121 -11.27 12.08 -9.34
CA GLY A 121 -12.32 12.01 -10.35
C GLY A 121 -12.12 10.93 -11.43
N LEU A 122 -10.95 10.29 -11.53
CA LEU A 122 -10.72 9.20 -12.47
C LEU A 122 -11.39 7.91 -12.00
N SER A 123 -11.71 7.05 -12.99
CA SER A 123 -12.17 5.69 -12.68
C SER A 123 -11.00 4.75 -12.35
N LEU A 124 -11.25 3.70 -11.59
CA LEU A 124 -10.26 2.64 -11.34
C LEU A 124 -9.72 2.03 -12.65
N ALA A 125 -10.54 1.90 -13.69
CA ALA A 125 -10.11 1.45 -15.00
C ALA A 125 -9.03 2.37 -15.59
N SER A 126 -9.28 3.67 -15.57
CA SER A 126 -8.33 4.67 -16.08
C SER A 126 -7.05 4.73 -15.27
N ILE A 127 -7.15 4.59 -13.93
CA ILE A 127 -6.01 4.61 -13.01
C ILE A 127 -5.09 3.40 -13.25
N HIS A 128 -5.67 2.23 -13.54
CA HIS A 128 -4.92 0.98 -13.71
C HIS A 128 -4.61 0.64 -15.17
N SER A 129 -5.01 1.46 -16.13
CA SER A 129 -4.69 1.25 -17.55
C SER A 129 -3.18 1.11 -17.84
N PRO A 130 -2.26 1.83 -17.15
CA PRO A 130 -0.82 1.68 -17.33
C PRO A 130 -0.20 0.45 -16.64
N VAL A 131 -0.99 -0.28 -15.82
CA VAL A 131 -0.47 -1.43 -15.05
C VAL A 131 -0.27 -2.63 -15.98
N ALA A 132 0.81 -3.37 -15.77
CA ALA A 132 1.02 -4.65 -16.45
C ALA A 132 -0.20 -5.57 -16.23
N ASP A 133 -0.65 -6.25 -17.28
CA ASP A 133 -1.89 -7.04 -17.28
C ASP A 133 -3.18 -6.23 -17.04
N GLY A 134 -3.18 -4.93 -17.30
CA GLY A 134 -4.29 -4.00 -17.05
C GLY A 134 -5.62 -4.42 -17.71
N GLU A 135 -5.59 -5.12 -18.82
CA GLU A 135 -6.82 -5.65 -19.49
C GLU A 135 -7.55 -6.68 -18.61
N ALA A 136 -6.82 -7.60 -17.99
CA ALA A 136 -7.40 -8.60 -17.09
C ALA A 136 -8.03 -7.93 -15.86
N LEU A 137 -7.36 -6.90 -15.32
CA LEU A 137 -7.89 -6.11 -14.22
C LEU A 137 -9.13 -5.31 -14.65
N ALA A 138 -9.11 -4.68 -15.82
CA ALA A 138 -10.25 -3.93 -16.36
C ALA A 138 -11.48 -4.84 -16.54
N ALA A 139 -11.29 -6.06 -17.04
CA ALA A 139 -12.36 -7.06 -17.16
C ALA A 139 -12.93 -7.50 -15.80
N ALA A 140 -12.10 -7.54 -14.75
CA ALA A 140 -12.53 -7.92 -13.41
C ALA A 140 -13.18 -6.78 -12.62
N LEU A 141 -13.02 -5.51 -13.02
CA LEU A 141 -13.49 -4.33 -12.28
C LEU A 141 -14.99 -4.34 -11.96
N PRO A 142 -15.92 -4.66 -12.88
CA PRO A 142 -17.36 -4.68 -12.55
C PRO A 142 -17.70 -5.68 -11.44
N HIS A 143 -17.02 -6.82 -11.42
CA HIS A 143 -17.16 -7.79 -10.34
C HIS A 143 -16.55 -7.28 -9.04
N LEU A 144 -15.35 -6.71 -9.10
CA LEU A 144 -14.67 -6.15 -7.95
C LEU A 144 -15.50 -5.05 -7.27
N LEU A 145 -16.06 -4.12 -8.02
CA LEU A 145 -16.91 -3.05 -7.48
C LEU A 145 -18.15 -3.60 -6.78
N ARG A 146 -18.79 -4.63 -7.34
CA ARG A 146 -19.93 -5.32 -6.68
C ARG A 146 -19.50 -6.03 -5.38
N VAL A 147 -18.33 -6.64 -5.35
CA VAL A 147 -17.78 -7.28 -4.14
C VAL A 147 -17.51 -6.24 -3.06
N LEU A 148 -16.92 -5.11 -3.42
CA LEU A 148 -16.60 -4.04 -2.48
C LEU A 148 -17.86 -3.34 -1.90
N SER A 149 -18.98 -3.29 -2.66
CA SER A 149 -20.23 -2.66 -2.22
C SER A 149 -21.19 -3.60 -1.47
N ASN A 150 -20.80 -4.83 -1.16
CA ASN A 150 -21.70 -5.81 -0.53
C ASN A 150 -21.80 -5.71 1.00
N GLY A 151 -21.20 -4.68 1.62
CA GLY A 151 -21.19 -4.49 3.07
C GLY A 151 -20.14 -5.31 3.82
N THR A 152 -19.32 -6.09 3.11
CA THR A 152 -18.23 -6.86 3.73
C THR A 152 -16.96 -6.02 3.80
N HIS A 153 -16.22 -6.15 4.91
CA HIS A 153 -14.90 -5.58 5.06
C HIS A 153 -13.88 -6.49 4.35
N TRP A 154 -13.04 -5.89 3.52
CA TRP A 154 -12.04 -6.60 2.74
C TRP A 154 -10.66 -6.07 3.03
N GLU A 155 -9.64 -6.93 2.84
CA GLU A 155 -8.25 -6.53 2.81
C GLU A 155 -7.49 -7.20 1.67
N ARG A 156 -6.35 -6.60 1.31
CA ARG A 156 -5.36 -7.19 0.42
C ARG A 156 -3.99 -6.62 0.71
N TYR A 157 -2.97 -7.29 0.19
CA TYR A 157 -1.59 -6.82 0.25
C TYR A 157 -1.02 -6.68 -1.15
N VAL A 158 -0.26 -5.63 -1.35
CA VAL A 158 0.62 -5.46 -2.52
C VAL A 158 2.03 -5.19 -2.03
N TRP A 159 3.02 -5.55 -2.82
CA TRP A 159 4.42 -5.37 -2.45
C TRP A 159 5.30 -5.08 -3.66
N THR A 160 6.45 -4.46 -3.40
CA THR A 160 7.55 -4.26 -4.35
C THR A 160 8.88 -4.16 -3.61
N LEU A 161 9.97 -4.15 -4.35
CA LEU A 161 11.28 -3.78 -3.86
C LEU A 161 11.66 -2.39 -4.40
N SER A 162 12.39 -1.63 -3.60
CA SER A 162 12.75 -0.26 -3.93
C SER A 162 14.16 0.06 -3.41
N PRO A 163 14.98 0.81 -4.15
CA PRO A 163 16.22 1.36 -3.62
C PRO A 163 15.97 2.49 -2.61
N SER A 164 14.74 3.02 -2.53
CA SER A 164 14.40 4.15 -1.67
C SER A 164 13.84 3.69 -0.33
N PRO A 165 14.37 4.21 0.80
CA PRO A 165 13.82 3.99 2.14
C PRO A 165 12.60 4.85 2.46
N ARG A 166 12.21 5.76 1.58
CA ARG A 166 11.17 6.76 1.84
C ARG A 166 9.78 6.18 1.71
N TYR A 167 8.88 6.61 2.60
CA TYR A 167 7.45 6.34 2.50
C TYR A 167 6.82 7.14 1.35
N ASP A 168 7.15 8.44 1.24
CA ASP A 168 6.71 9.26 0.12
C ASP A 168 7.52 8.96 -1.14
N GLN A 169 6.85 8.49 -2.18
CA GLN A 169 7.42 8.28 -3.51
C GLN A 169 6.60 9.01 -4.58
N HIS A 170 6.05 10.17 -4.22
CA HIS A 170 5.35 11.03 -5.18
C HIS A 170 6.30 11.49 -6.29
N PRO A 171 5.98 11.29 -7.58
CA PRO A 171 6.92 11.50 -8.68
C PRO A 171 7.46 12.93 -8.81
N GLN A 172 6.65 13.94 -8.43
CA GLN A 172 7.08 15.34 -8.49
C GLN A 172 7.83 15.79 -7.23
N ARG A 173 7.63 15.12 -6.08
CA ARG A 173 8.34 15.43 -4.83
C ARG A 173 9.62 14.65 -4.66
N GLN A 174 9.64 13.40 -5.18
CA GLN A 174 10.74 12.45 -5.02
C GLN A 174 11.15 11.93 -6.40
N PRO A 175 12.29 12.35 -6.92
CA PRO A 175 12.84 11.76 -8.15
C PRO A 175 12.96 10.25 -8.00
N LEU A 176 12.76 9.52 -9.10
CA LEU A 176 12.97 8.09 -9.11
C LEU A 176 14.42 7.79 -8.72
N GLN A 177 14.60 7.15 -7.57
CA GLN A 177 15.93 6.70 -7.16
C GLN A 177 16.35 5.52 -8.05
N ALA A 178 17.48 5.67 -8.73
CA ALA A 178 18.06 4.60 -9.50
C ALA A 178 18.57 3.47 -8.60
N TRP A 179 18.55 2.26 -9.10
CA TRP A 179 19.24 1.15 -8.46
C TRP A 179 20.75 1.41 -8.43
N PRO A 180 21.48 0.96 -7.39
CA PRO A 180 22.92 1.11 -7.34
C PRO A 180 23.59 0.45 -8.55
N ASP A 181 24.52 1.17 -9.16
CA ASP A 181 25.40 0.60 -10.18
C ASP A 181 26.53 -0.18 -9.48
N THR A 182 26.29 -1.46 -9.26
CA THR A 182 27.22 -2.36 -8.57
C THR A 182 27.07 -3.78 -9.11
N ALA A 183 28.20 -4.49 -9.26
CA ALA A 183 28.21 -5.91 -9.59
C ALA A 183 28.05 -6.80 -8.35
N ASP A 184 28.10 -6.24 -7.13
CA ASP A 184 27.97 -6.97 -5.88
C ASP A 184 26.49 -7.04 -5.45
N ALA A 185 25.94 -8.25 -5.47
CA ALA A 185 24.57 -8.53 -5.05
C ALA A 185 24.31 -8.15 -3.58
N THR A 186 25.28 -8.33 -2.70
CA THR A 186 25.18 -7.97 -1.27
C THR A 186 25.15 -6.44 -1.10
N ALA A 187 25.99 -5.72 -1.83
CA ALA A 187 26.00 -4.25 -1.81
C ALA A 187 24.66 -3.67 -2.32
N LEU A 188 24.07 -4.27 -3.38
CA LEU A 188 22.76 -3.89 -3.88
C LEU A 188 21.66 -4.19 -2.85
N ALA A 189 21.66 -5.39 -2.27
CA ALA A 189 20.67 -5.80 -1.29
C ALA A 189 20.67 -4.94 -0.02
N LYS A 190 21.84 -4.44 0.43
CA LYS A 190 21.97 -3.49 1.56
C LYS A 190 21.24 -2.16 1.31
N GLN A 191 21.07 -1.75 0.05
CA GLN A 191 20.36 -0.53 -0.34
C GLN A 191 18.91 -0.82 -0.78
N CYS A 192 18.51 -2.08 -0.76
CA CYS A 192 17.17 -2.49 -1.13
C CYS A 192 16.23 -2.48 0.08
N HIS A 193 15.01 -1.97 -0.14
CA HIS A 193 13.93 -1.95 0.84
C HIS A 193 12.76 -2.78 0.32
N PHE A 194 12.18 -3.59 1.20
CA PHE A 194 10.88 -4.20 0.98
C PHE A 194 9.81 -3.16 1.32
N ARG A 195 8.98 -2.86 0.32
CA ARG A 195 7.85 -1.96 0.44
C ARG A 195 6.58 -2.75 0.26
N ALA A 196 5.70 -2.69 1.24
CA ALA A 196 4.39 -3.32 1.17
C ALA A 196 3.29 -2.30 1.47
N GLU A 197 2.12 -2.55 0.94
CA GLU A 197 0.90 -1.84 1.30
C GLU A 197 -0.12 -2.85 1.81
N ARG A 198 -0.61 -2.64 3.03
CA ARG A 198 -1.85 -3.24 3.49
C ARG A 198 -2.98 -2.33 3.07
N GLN A 199 -3.89 -2.85 2.29
CA GLN A 199 -5.02 -2.12 1.75
C GLN A 199 -6.31 -2.71 2.31
N THR A 200 -7.16 -1.89 2.94
CA THR A 200 -8.45 -2.35 3.45
C THR A 200 -9.60 -1.54 2.87
N PHE A 201 -10.80 -2.12 2.89
CA PHE A 201 -12.00 -1.50 2.36
C PHE A 201 -13.07 -1.50 3.45
N ILE A 202 -13.52 -0.30 3.84
CA ILE A 202 -14.54 -0.04 4.86
C ILE A 202 -15.83 0.30 4.11
N PRO A 203 -16.85 -0.55 4.14
CA PRO A 203 -18.14 -0.23 3.52
C PRO A 203 -18.82 0.90 4.27
N LEU A 204 -19.51 1.78 3.54
CA LEU A 204 -20.39 2.78 4.12
C LEU A 204 -21.82 2.25 4.14
N PHE A 205 -22.56 2.64 5.18
CA PHE A 205 -23.95 2.24 5.37
C PHE A 205 -24.85 3.49 5.46
N ASP A 206 -26.08 3.35 5.03
CA ASP A 206 -27.11 4.35 5.23
C ASP A 206 -27.72 4.30 6.65
N THR A 207 -28.65 5.19 6.94
CA THR A 207 -29.34 5.25 8.24
C THR A 207 -30.22 4.03 8.53
N GLN A 208 -30.49 3.19 7.53
CA GLN A 208 -31.24 1.94 7.63
C GLN A 208 -30.31 0.72 7.72
N GLY A 209 -28.97 0.93 7.75
CA GLY A 209 -27.98 -0.13 7.79
C GLY A 209 -27.77 -0.86 6.46
N GLN A 210 -28.23 -0.28 5.32
CA GLN A 210 -27.98 -0.85 4.01
C GLN A 210 -26.63 -0.37 3.46
N PRO A 211 -25.86 -1.24 2.79
CA PRO A 211 -24.60 -0.83 2.16
C PRO A 211 -24.83 0.25 1.10
N ARG A 212 -24.03 1.30 1.15
CA ARG A 212 -23.98 2.34 0.12
C ARG A 212 -23.07 1.95 -1.05
N SER A 213 -23.22 2.65 -2.17
CA SER A 213 -22.31 2.54 -3.33
C SER A 213 -20.98 3.25 -3.09
N GLN A 214 -20.49 3.30 -1.86
CA GLN A 214 -19.23 3.94 -1.49
C GLN A 214 -18.49 3.12 -0.45
N VAL A 215 -17.17 3.09 -0.59
CA VAL A 215 -16.28 2.47 0.40
C VAL A 215 -15.11 3.41 0.69
N VAL A 216 -14.62 3.39 1.94
CA VAL A 216 -13.32 3.98 2.24
C VAL A 216 -12.25 2.93 1.97
N PHE A 217 -11.34 3.25 1.09
CA PHE A 217 -10.16 2.48 0.79
C PHE A 217 -8.98 3.05 1.57
N THR A 218 -8.35 2.25 2.40
CA THR A 218 -7.21 2.64 3.23
C THR A 218 -5.93 2.04 2.66
N ILE A 219 -4.82 2.75 2.76
CA ILE A 219 -3.51 2.31 2.24
C ILE A 219 -2.47 2.54 3.33
N ARG A 220 -2.07 1.47 4.02
CA ARG A 220 -0.95 1.51 4.97
C ARG A 220 0.32 1.11 4.27
N VAL A 221 1.20 2.07 4.10
CA VAL A 221 2.53 1.84 3.51
C VAL A 221 3.50 1.40 4.59
N MET A 222 4.21 0.31 4.34
CA MET A 222 5.25 -0.24 5.21
C MET A 222 6.56 -0.33 4.42
N VAL A 223 7.66 0.14 5.01
CA VAL A 223 8.98 0.13 4.39
C VAL A 223 10.00 -0.39 5.40
N GLU A 224 10.83 -1.36 5.00
CA GLU A 224 11.88 -1.91 5.83
C GLU A 224 13.07 -2.35 4.97
N PRO A 225 14.33 -2.23 5.43
CA PRO A 225 15.47 -2.81 4.71
C PRO A 225 15.20 -4.28 4.37
N LEU A 226 15.49 -4.69 3.14
CA LEU A 226 15.16 -6.05 2.65
C LEU A 226 15.73 -7.14 3.57
N ALA A 227 16.97 -6.98 4.01
CA ALA A 227 17.61 -7.95 4.90
C ALA A 227 16.88 -8.12 6.24
N SER A 228 16.26 -7.06 6.77
CA SER A 228 15.49 -7.10 8.02
C SER A 228 14.07 -7.60 7.81
N ALA A 229 13.50 -7.39 6.63
CA ALA A 229 12.16 -7.85 6.28
C ALA A 229 12.10 -9.39 6.19
N LEU A 230 13.15 -10.01 5.64
CA LEU A 230 13.26 -11.47 5.49
C LEU A 230 13.73 -12.10 6.81
N ARG A 231 12.82 -12.73 7.52
CA ARG A 231 13.09 -13.29 8.85
C ARG A 231 13.53 -14.75 8.82
N THR A 232 13.18 -15.45 7.74
CA THR A 232 13.49 -16.87 7.56
C THR A 232 14.05 -17.15 6.18
N PRO A 233 14.82 -18.24 6.00
CA PRO A 233 15.21 -18.72 4.66
C PRO A 233 14.01 -18.98 3.74
N ALA A 234 12.88 -19.41 4.30
CA ALA A 234 11.63 -19.63 3.54
C ALA A 234 11.05 -18.34 2.99
N ASP A 235 11.16 -17.21 3.69
CA ASP A 235 10.74 -15.89 3.18
C ASP A 235 11.60 -15.49 1.98
N ALA A 236 12.93 -15.71 2.09
CA ALA A 236 13.86 -15.43 0.98
C ALA A 236 13.57 -16.31 -0.23
N GLN A 237 13.34 -17.62 -0.04
CA GLN A 237 12.99 -18.54 -1.13
C GLN A 237 11.69 -18.12 -1.80
N ARG A 238 10.65 -17.78 -1.02
CA ARG A 238 9.36 -17.36 -1.56
C ARG A 238 9.47 -16.08 -2.38
N LEU A 239 10.24 -15.09 -1.90
CA LEU A 239 10.47 -13.84 -2.62
C LEU A 239 11.28 -14.07 -3.90
N HIS A 240 12.32 -14.93 -3.84
CA HIS A 240 13.08 -15.38 -5.01
C HIS A 240 12.17 -15.97 -6.09
N ASP A 241 11.33 -16.93 -5.73
CA ASP A 241 10.46 -17.64 -6.67
C ASP A 241 9.40 -16.70 -7.26
N ALA A 242 8.87 -15.76 -6.45
CA ALA A 242 7.96 -14.73 -6.93
C ALA A 242 8.62 -13.83 -7.98
N ILE A 243 9.83 -13.30 -7.71
CA ILE A 243 10.56 -12.43 -8.65
C ILE A 243 10.98 -13.21 -9.89
N SER A 244 11.42 -14.45 -9.74
CA SER A 244 11.81 -15.32 -10.86
C SER A 244 10.68 -15.53 -11.86
N SER A 245 9.43 -15.62 -11.36
CA SER A 245 8.23 -15.88 -12.15
C SER A 245 7.56 -14.64 -12.73
N MET A 246 8.07 -13.42 -12.45
CA MET A 246 7.53 -12.19 -13.02
C MET A 246 7.84 -12.09 -14.51
N SER A 247 6.84 -11.66 -15.30
CA SER A 247 7.06 -11.29 -16.70
C SER A 247 7.92 -10.01 -16.81
N GLU A 248 8.52 -9.78 -17.97
CA GLU A 248 9.28 -8.56 -18.23
C GLU A 248 8.43 -7.31 -18.00
N ALA A 249 7.18 -7.30 -18.48
CA ALA A 249 6.26 -6.19 -18.28
C ALA A 249 6.00 -5.89 -16.79
N VAL A 250 5.91 -6.91 -15.95
CA VAL A 250 5.76 -6.74 -14.49
C VAL A 250 7.04 -6.22 -13.85
N LEU A 251 8.20 -6.73 -14.28
CA LEU A 251 9.51 -6.28 -13.80
C LEU A 251 9.75 -4.81 -14.13
N ASP A 252 9.42 -4.38 -15.35
CA ASP A 252 9.54 -2.99 -15.80
C ASP A 252 8.57 -2.10 -15.04
N TYR A 253 7.30 -2.51 -14.93
CA TYR A 253 6.30 -1.77 -14.16
C TYR A 253 6.72 -1.54 -12.70
N LYS A 254 7.34 -2.57 -12.08
CA LYS A 254 7.86 -2.48 -10.70
C LYS A 254 9.25 -1.85 -10.62
N ASN A 255 9.87 -1.47 -11.74
CA ASN A 255 11.24 -0.99 -11.82
C ASN A 255 12.26 -1.97 -11.21
N LEU A 256 12.07 -3.27 -11.43
CA LEU A 256 12.94 -4.33 -10.91
C LEU A 256 13.95 -4.85 -11.95
N THR A 257 13.73 -4.58 -13.23
CA THR A 257 14.59 -5.05 -14.34
C THR A 257 16.08 -4.81 -14.08
N PRO A 258 16.53 -3.60 -13.65
CA PRO A 258 17.96 -3.36 -13.43
C PRO A 258 18.57 -4.14 -12.27
N ALA A 259 17.76 -4.49 -11.26
CA ALA A 259 18.23 -5.14 -10.03
C ALA A 259 17.97 -6.65 -10.01
N ARG A 260 17.18 -7.18 -10.95
CA ARG A 260 16.65 -8.56 -10.91
C ARG A 260 17.73 -9.61 -10.69
N ALA A 261 18.79 -9.59 -11.51
CA ALA A 261 19.82 -10.62 -11.43
C ALA A 261 20.53 -10.65 -10.06
N HIS A 262 20.88 -9.47 -9.53
CA HIS A 262 21.54 -9.35 -8.22
C HIS A 262 20.61 -9.71 -7.08
N LEU A 263 19.33 -9.33 -7.15
CA LEU A 263 18.33 -9.69 -6.14
C LEU A 263 18.12 -11.21 -6.10
N LEU A 264 18.00 -11.86 -7.26
CA LEU A 264 17.84 -13.31 -7.31
C LEU A 264 19.08 -14.04 -6.75
N ALA A 265 20.30 -13.61 -7.12
CA ALA A 265 21.53 -14.20 -6.59
C ALA A 265 21.58 -14.08 -5.05
N TRP A 266 21.35 -12.88 -4.52
CA TRP A 266 21.39 -12.66 -3.08
C TRP A 266 20.29 -13.43 -2.32
N LEU A 267 19.06 -13.47 -2.86
CA LEU A 267 17.94 -14.21 -2.26
C LEU A 267 18.19 -15.71 -2.27
N GLN A 268 18.83 -16.26 -3.32
CA GLN A 268 19.22 -17.66 -3.40
C GLN A 268 20.22 -18.05 -2.30
N GLU A 269 21.24 -17.19 -2.09
CA GLU A 269 22.22 -17.40 -0.99
C GLU A 269 21.51 -17.39 0.37
N ARG A 270 20.59 -16.46 0.60
CA ARG A 270 19.88 -16.32 1.86
C ARG A 270 18.87 -17.46 2.11
N ALA A 271 18.31 -18.04 1.05
CA ALA A 271 17.43 -19.20 1.14
C ALA A 271 18.19 -20.50 1.43
N GLY A 272 19.42 -20.62 0.93
CA GLY A 272 20.27 -21.82 1.13
C GLY A 272 21.23 -21.75 2.32
N GLY A 273 21.35 -20.58 2.99
CA GLY A 273 22.29 -20.37 4.10
C GLY A 273 21.81 -20.97 5.43
N PRO A 274 22.73 -21.23 6.39
CA PRO A 274 22.36 -21.60 7.74
C PRO A 274 21.54 -20.47 8.38
N PRO A 275 20.61 -20.80 9.32
CA PRO A 275 19.80 -19.77 9.96
C PRO A 275 20.71 -18.77 10.67
N ASP A 276 20.51 -17.48 10.40
CA ASP A 276 21.24 -16.39 11.04
C ASP A 276 21.13 -16.53 12.56
N SER A 277 22.26 -16.71 13.21
CA SER A 277 22.38 -16.59 14.66
C SER A 277 22.28 -15.09 15.02
N HIS A 278 21.05 -14.56 15.04
CA HIS A 278 20.84 -13.27 15.70
C HIS A 278 21.01 -13.47 17.21
N PRO A 279 21.94 -12.77 17.88
CA PRO A 279 21.95 -12.75 19.32
C PRO A 279 20.65 -12.07 19.79
N ASN A 280 19.87 -12.81 20.59
CA ASN A 280 18.76 -12.24 21.33
C ASN A 280 19.31 -11.06 22.16
N PRO A 281 18.75 -9.83 22.06
CA PRO A 281 19.10 -8.81 23.03
C PRO A 281 18.57 -9.24 24.42
N VAL A 282 19.50 -9.35 25.36
CA VAL A 282 19.25 -9.55 26.78
C VAL A 282 18.57 -8.31 27.35
#